data_86a029f534a1001dc8068970cf8eaab5
#
_entry.id   86a029f534a1001dc8068970cf8eaab5
#
_cell.length_a   1.000
_cell.length_b   1.000
_cell.length_c   1.000
_cell.angle_alpha   90.00
_cell.angle_beta   90.00
_cell.angle_gamma   90.00
#
_symmetry.space_group_name_H-M   'P 1'
#
loop_
_entity.id
_entity.type
_entity.pdbx_description
1 polymer ?
#
loop_
_entity_poly.entity_id
_entity_poly.type
_entity_poly.pdbx_seq_one_letter_code
_entity_poly.pdbx_strand_id
1 'polypeptide(L)'
;MSKRLVQFTETVMRDANQSLMATRMPYADFAEILPTMDKAGYYSVECWGGATFDSCLRYLNEDPWERLRNIRKNMPNTRLQMLLRGQNLLGYKHYHDDVVEKFVELSIKNGIDIIRIFDALNDFRNLGTALDAVKKYATDRTIASGCISYTQSPVHTVEKYVEMCKELVKMGFDTLCLKDMAGTMSPFEAEGLIKGIKDAVGDVPVILHTHCTTGMAYMTLTKSIESGVDVIDTATSCFSNGTRQAATETLFYAAQQYGIETGLNEKVINQVNDFFKPLKQKYIDTGLINPKSMGTDSQALVYKVPGGMLSNMIANLKDMNAMDKFDEALLEIPAVRKDLGYPPLVTPLSQMVGNQAVTNVLVGERYKNISNEVKNYFKGEYGIAPAPVDEALQAKILGEGGKPIDCRIEDSKRTGEDFAKAKEALGDLAESEEDLMSWICFPAQAEKYLKDRKADREKVVKYTIEEA
;
A
#
# COMPACT_ATOMS: atom_id res chain seq x y z
N MET A 1 -4.81 20.32 32.17
CA MET A 1 -4.41 20.16 30.77
C MET A 1 -4.94 18.82 30.32
N SER A 2 -5.67 18.74 29.21
CA SER A 2 -6.06 17.45 28.63
C SER A 2 -4.78 16.71 28.27
N LYS A 3 -4.70 15.43 28.63
CA LYS A 3 -3.58 14.60 28.21
C LYS A 3 -3.60 14.50 26.68
N ARG A 4 -2.43 14.54 26.06
CA ARG A 4 -2.31 14.38 24.62
C ARG A 4 -2.72 12.96 24.23
N LEU A 5 -3.48 12.84 23.14
CA LEU A 5 -3.93 11.57 22.57
C LEU A 5 -3.09 11.24 21.32
N VAL A 6 -2.58 10.01 21.24
CA VAL A 6 -2.01 9.41 20.01
C VAL A 6 -2.77 8.12 19.72
N GLN A 7 -3.36 8.02 18.55
CA GLN A 7 -4.18 6.89 18.17
C GLN A 7 -3.40 5.88 17.31
N PHE A 8 -3.93 4.67 17.19
CA PHE A 8 -3.24 3.55 16.54
C PHE A 8 -4.10 2.93 15.46
N THR A 9 -3.53 2.72 14.27
CA THR A 9 -4.11 1.88 13.21
C THR A 9 -3.48 0.50 13.27
N GLU A 10 -4.30 -0.54 13.38
CA GLU A 10 -3.85 -1.93 13.32
C GLU A 10 -3.77 -2.40 11.85
N THR A 11 -2.63 -2.98 11.45
CA THR A 11 -2.35 -3.37 10.06
C THR A 11 -2.29 -4.87 9.82
N VAL A 12 -2.55 -5.70 10.85
CA VAL A 12 -2.37 -7.17 10.81
C VAL A 12 -3.14 -7.83 9.66
N MET A 13 -4.30 -7.31 9.28
CA MET A 13 -5.13 -7.91 8.23
C MET A 13 -4.73 -7.50 6.81
N ARG A 14 -3.96 -6.41 6.63
CA ARG A 14 -3.56 -5.93 5.30
C ARG A 14 -2.04 -5.79 5.14
N ASP A 15 -1.40 -4.71 5.67
CA ASP A 15 0.01 -4.41 5.34
C ASP A 15 0.98 -5.40 6.01
N ALA A 16 0.77 -5.73 7.28
CA ALA A 16 1.59 -6.72 7.97
C ALA A 16 1.41 -8.13 7.36
N ASN A 17 0.17 -8.53 7.01
CA ASN A 17 -0.11 -9.76 6.28
C ASN A 17 0.58 -9.76 4.90
N GLN A 18 0.47 -8.66 4.15
CA GLN A 18 1.11 -8.52 2.84
C GLN A 18 2.63 -8.67 2.94
N SER A 19 3.24 -7.98 3.89
CA SER A 19 4.69 -7.96 4.08
C SER A 19 5.26 -9.28 4.62
N LEU A 20 4.45 -10.09 5.26
CA LEU A 20 4.85 -11.35 5.88
C LEU A 20 4.50 -12.58 5.05
N MET A 21 3.31 -12.60 4.46
CA MET A 21 2.69 -13.77 3.83
C MET A 21 2.13 -13.48 2.43
N ALA A 22 2.50 -12.36 1.82
CA ALA A 22 1.95 -11.94 0.53
C ALA A 22 0.40 -11.95 0.51
N THR A 23 -0.22 -11.48 1.61
CA THR A 23 -1.68 -11.41 1.81
C THR A 23 -2.43 -12.75 1.77
N ARG A 24 -1.76 -13.86 2.10
CA ARG A 24 -2.34 -15.22 2.00
C ARG A 24 -2.98 -15.72 3.30
N MET A 25 -3.35 -14.86 4.23
CA MET A 25 -4.13 -15.22 5.41
C MET A 25 -5.62 -15.31 5.04
N PRO A 26 -6.24 -16.51 5.08
CA PRO A 26 -7.65 -16.68 4.76
C PRO A 26 -8.55 -15.97 5.78
N TYR A 27 -9.75 -15.53 5.32
CA TYR A 27 -10.74 -14.91 6.21
C TYR A 27 -11.09 -15.81 7.40
N ALA A 28 -11.25 -17.11 7.19
CA ALA A 28 -11.60 -18.07 8.21
C ALA A 28 -10.59 -18.13 9.38
N ASP A 29 -9.31 -17.86 9.12
CA ASP A 29 -8.25 -17.91 10.14
C ASP A 29 -8.30 -16.71 11.11
N PHE A 30 -9.00 -15.62 10.81
CA PHE A 30 -9.11 -14.45 11.70
C PHE A 30 -10.55 -13.99 11.97
N ALA A 31 -11.55 -14.64 11.40
CA ALA A 31 -12.96 -14.24 11.57
C ALA A 31 -13.40 -14.18 13.04
N GLU A 32 -12.96 -15.15 13.85
CA GLU A 32 -13.34 -15.28 15.26
C GLU A 32 -12.87 -14.11 16.13
N ILE A 33 -11.71 -13.51 15.81
CA ILE A 33 -11.14 -12.42 16.63
C ILE A 33 -11.75 -11.06 16.34
N LEU A 34 -12.42 -10.88 15.20
CA LEU A 34 -12.94 -9.58 14.75
C LEU A 34 -13.83 -8.87 15.78
N PRO A 35 -14.83 -9.55 16.44
CA PRO A 35 -15.64 -8.90 17.46
C PRO A 35 -14.86 -8.46 18.72
N THR A 36 -13.70 -9.07 18.96
CA THR A 36 -12.77 -8.67 20.02
C THR A 36 -11.96 -7.47 19.57
N MET A 37 -11.40 -7.51 18.36
CA MET A 37 -10.67 -6.38 17.77
C MET A 37 -11.53 -5.10 17.70
N ASP A 38 -12.83 -5.23 17.47
CA ASP A 38 -13.78 -4.11 17.44
C ASP A 38 -13.87 -3.34 18.78
N LYS A 39 -13.40 -3.94 19.87
CA LYS A 39 -13.40 -3.36 21.23
C LYS A 39 -12.02 -2.88 21.68
N ALA A 40 -11.02 -2.96 20.80
CA ALA A 40 -9.63 -2.64 21.14
C ALA A 40 -9.37 -1.14 21.27
N GLY A 41 -10.23 -0.29 20.70
CA GLY A 41 -10.05 1.16 20.70
C GLY A 41 -9.10 1.67 19.62
N TYR A 42 -8.86 0.89 18.56
CA TYR A 42 -8.10 1.34 17.40
C TYR A 42 -8.73 2.56 16.72
N TYR A 43 -7.92 3.47 16.21
CA TYR A 43 -8.35 4.52 15.29
C TYR A 43 -9.01 3.93 14.05
N SER A 44 -8.35 2.92 13.47
CA SER A 44 -8.83 2.13 12.37
C SER A 44 -8.15 0.77 12.32
N VAL A 45 -8.72 -0.16 11.56
CA VAL A 45 -8.07 -1.40 11.17
C VAL A 45 -7.91 -1.41 9.65
N GLU A 46 -6.66 -1.50 9.18
CA GLU A 46 -6.38 -1.61 7.77
C GLU A 46 -6.59 -3.05 7.32
N CYS A 47 -7.63 -3.30 6.53
CA CYS A 47 -8.10 -4.65 6.22
C CYS A 47 -8.18 -4.95 4.72
N TRP A 48 -8.04 -3.95 3.85
CA TRP A 48 -8.29 -4.12 2.43
C TRP A 48 -7.37 -3.27 1.55
N GLY A 49 -7.20 -3.68 0.28
CA GLY A 49 -6.35 -3.01 -0.69
C GLY A 49 -5.97 -3.95 -1.86
N GLY A 50 -5.11 -3.47 -2.77
CA GLY A 50 -4.82 -4.16 -4.02
C GLY A 50 -4.33 -5.58 -3.89
N ALA A 51 -3.31 -5.79 -3.08
CA ALA A 51 -2.74 -7.13 -2.91
C ALA A 51 -3.70 -8.09 -2.17
N THR A 52 -4.52 -7.58 -1.24
CA THR A 52 -5.55 -8.37 -0.56
C THR A 52 -6.61 -8.83 -1.56
N PHE A 53 -7.08 -7.92 -2.40
CA PHE A 53 -8.08 -8.20 -3.42
C PHE A 53 -7.59 -9.27 -4.41
N ASP A 54 -6.39 -9.08 -4.99
CA ASP A 54 -5.79 -10.06 -5.89
C ASP A 54 -5.57 -11.43 -5.23
N SER A 55 -5.09 -11.43 -3.97
CA SER A 55 -4.83 -12.66 -3.22
C SER A 55 -6.12 -13.45 -2.92
N CYS A 56 -7.23 -12.77 -2.63
CA CYS A 56 -8.53 -13.43 -2.45
C CYS A 56 -8.91 -14.25 -3.68
N LEU A 57 -8.83 -13.64 -4.87
CA LEU A 57 -9.19 -14.30 -6.13
C LEU A 57 -8.18 -15.35 -6.56
N ARG A 58 -6.87 -15.07 -6.41
CA ARG A 58 -5.80 -15.87 -6.99
C ARG A 58 -5.42 -17.09 -6.14
N TYR A 59 -5.40 -16.94 -4.82
CA TYR A 59 -4.81 -17.92 -3.91
C TYR A 59 -5.77 -18.47 -2.86
N LEU A 60 -6.76 -17.68 -2.45
CA LEU A 60 -7.63 -18.03 -1.33
C LEU A 60 -8.98 -18.57 -1.76
N ASN A 61 -9.34 -18.40 -3.03
CA ASN A 61 -10.68 -18.71 -3.57
C ASN A 61 -11.79 -18.03 -2.75
N GLU A 62 -11.57 -16.75 -2.38
CA GLU A 62 -12.49 -15.92 -1.62
C GLU A 62 -13.01 -14.76 -2.48
N ASP A 63 -14.29 -14.39 -2.29
CA ASP A 63 -14.82 -13.14 -2.82
C ASP A 63 -14.27 -11.97 -2.01
N PRO A 64 -13.48 -11.05 -2.62
CA PRO A 64 -12.89 -9.93 -1.89
C PRO A 64 -13.97 -8.99 -1.31
N TRP A 65 -15.10 -8.82 -1.97
CA TRP A 65 -16.19 -7.97 -1.51
C TRP A 65 -16.97 -8.61 -0.37
N GLU A 66 -17.25 -9.91 -0.45
CA GLU A 66 -17.87 -10.66 0.64
C GLU A 66 -16.97 -10.66 1.88
N ARG A 67 -15.66 -10.86 1.70
CA ARG A 67 -14.67 -10.74 2.78
C ARG A 67 -14.78 -9.38 3.47
N LEU A 68 -14.86 -8.28 2.72
CA LEU A 68 -15.01 -6.94 3.27
C LEU A 68 -16.34 -6.79 4.05
N ARG A 69 -17.46 -7.23 3.46
CA ARG A 69 -18.77 -7.19 4.13
C ARG A 69 -18.77 -8.00 5.43
N ASN A 70 -18.13 -9.16 5.44
CA ASN A 70 -18.02 -10.01 6.61
C ASN A 70 -17.13 -9.38 7.71
N ILE A 71 -16.04 -8.70 7.34
CA ILE A 71 -15.25 -7.91 8.29
C ILE A 71 -16.10 -6.79 8.88
N ARG A 72 -16.80 -6.01 8.07
CA ARG A 72 -17.69 -4.93 8.53
C ARG A 72 -18.78 -5.43 9.47
N LYS A 73 -19.41 -6.55 9.13
CA LYS A 73 -20.44 -7.19 9.97
C LYS A 73 -19.93 -7.53 11.37
N ASN A 74 -18.70 -8.00 11.49
CA ASN A 74 -18.09 -8.42 12.75
C ASN A 74 -17.35 -7.28 13.48
N MET A 75 -17.11 -6.15 12.82
CA MET A 75 -16.47 -4.95 13.38
C MET A 75 -17.31 -3.69 13.08
N PRO A 76 -18.51 -3.56 13.65
CA PRO A 76 -19.41 -2.45 13.33
C PRO A 76 -18.94 -1.09 13.85
N ASN A 77 -18.15 -1.05 14.93
CA ASN A 77 -17.75 0.19 15.61
C ASN A 77 -16.43 0.75 15.12
N THR A 78 -15.44 -0.10 14.88
CA THR A 78 -14.10 0.30 14.42
C THR A 78 -14.14 0.74 12.95
N ARG A 79 -13.42 1.81 12.61
CA ARG A 79 -13.27 2.23 11.21
C ARG A 79 -12.44 1.20 10.43
N LEU A 80 -12.94 0.80 9.27
CA LEU A 80 -12.22 -0.04 8.34
C LEU A 80 -11.48 0.82 7.31
N GLN A 81 -10.20 0.55 7.15
CA GLN A 81 -9.31 1.29 6.27
C GLN A 81 -8.85 0.45 5.09
N MET A 82 -8.74 1.08 3.93
CA MET A 82 -8.08 0.53 2.76
C MET A 82 -6.96 1.42 2.24
N LEU A 83 -6.01 0.82 1.53
CA LEU A 83 -5.01 1.51 0.73
C LEU A 83 -5.43 1.50 -0.74
N LEU A 84 -5.49 2.69 -1.37
CA LEU A 84 -5.86 2.88 -2.77
C LEU A 84 -4.74 3.60 -3.52
N ARG A 85 -4.35 3.05 -4.67
CA ARG A 85 -3.30 3.64 -5.52
C ARG A 85 -3.87 4.67 -6.50
N GLY A 86 -4.57 5.68 -6.01
CA GLY A 86 -5.13 6.75 -6.85
C GLY A 86 -5.73 6.22 -8.15
N GLN A 87 -5.26 6.72 -9.28
CA GLN A 87 -5.75 6.34 -10.60
C GLN A 87 -5.44 4.88 -11.00
N ASN A 88 -4.49 4.23 -10.33
CA ASN A 88 -4.16 2.81 -10.54
C ASN A 88 -5.03 1.86 -9.75
N LEU A 89 -5.93 2.33 -8.89
CA LEU A 89 -6.80 1.54 -8.01
C LEU A 89 -6.01 0.47 -7.21
N LEU A 90 -6.08 -0.75 -7.67
CA LEU A 90 -5.48 -1.93 -7.05
C LEU A 90 -4.22 -2.41 -7.79
N GLY A 91 -4.00 -1.92 -9.02
CA GLY A 91 -3.00 -2.42 -9.96
C GLY A 91 -1.81 -1.48 -10.21
N TYR A 92 -1.25 -1.58 -11.40
CA TYR A 92 -0.08 -0.84 -11.87
C TYR A 92 -0.31 -0.06 -13.16
N LYS A 93 -1.51 -0.13 -13.74
CA LYS A 93 -1.97 0.68 -14.88
C LYS A 93 -2.97 1.71 -14.39
N HIS A 94 -3.08 2.82 -15.09
CA HIS A 94 -4.15 3.77 -14.88
C HIS A 94 -5.48 3.22 -15.39
N TYR A 95 -6.57 3.62 -14.71
CA TYR A 95 -7.95 3.34 -15.13
C TYR A 95 -8.64 4.64 -15.50
N HIS A 96 -9.69 4.58 -16.30
CA HIS A 96 -10.53 5.71 -16.59
C HIS A 96 -11.28 6.20 -15.34
N ASP A 97 -11.61 7.47 -15.31
CA ASP A 97 -12.21 8.12 -14.15
C ASP A 97 -13.55 7.49 -13.70
N ASP A 98 -14.35 6.96 -14.65
CA ASP A 98 -15.60 6.26 -14.34
C ASP A 98 -15.37 4.93 -13.60
N VAL A 99 -14.29 4.22 -13.91
CA VAL A 99 -13.88 3.01 -13.20
C VAL A 99 -13.39 3.34 -11.79
N VAL A 100 -12.58 4.40 -11.65
CA VAL A 100 -12.10 4.87 -10.35
C VAL A 100 -13.25 5.29 -9.46
N GLU A 101 -14.18 6.08 -9.99
CA GLU A 101 -15.36 6.54 -9.26
C GLU A 101 -16.22 5.36 -8.77
N LYS A 102 -16.53 4.42 -9.66
CA LYS A 102 -17.33 3.24 -9.30
C LYS A 102 -16.65 2.35 -8.28
N PHE A 103 -15.33 2.18 -8.37
CA PHE A 103 -14.58 1.39 -7.39
C PHE A 103 -14.66 1.99 -5.99
N VAL A 104 -14.51 3.31 -5.87
CA VAL A 104 -14.64 4.03 -4.59
C VAL A 104 -16.06 3.93 -4.04
N GLU A 105 -17.08 4.14 -4.88
CA GLU A 105 -18.49 3.95 -4.51
C GLU A 105 -18.73 2.57 -3.91
N LEU A 106 -18.33 1.51 -4.63
CA LEU A 106 -18.49 0.13 -4.16
C LEU A 106 -17.69 -0.15 -2.87
N SER A 107 -16.49 0.42 -2.73
CA SER A 107 -15.69 0.25 -1.51
C SER A 107 -16.40 0.81 -0.28
N ILE A 108 -16.95 2.02 -0.36
CA ILE A 108 -17.70 2.67 0.73
C ILE A 108 -18.98 1.88 1.00
N LYS A 109 -19.74 1.52 -0.04
CA LYS A 109 -21.00 0.74 0.08
C LYS A 109 -20.77 -0.61 0.77
N ASN A 110 -19.63 -1.26 0.54
CA ASN A 110 -19.28 -2.54 1.14
C ASN A 110 -18.59 -2.42 2.52
N GLY A 111 -18.41 -1.20 3.05
CA GLY A 111 -18.06 -0.98 4.45
C GLY A 111 -16.71 -0.34 4.74
N ILE A 112 -16.01 0.19 3.75
CA ILE A 112 -14.79 0.98 4.00
C ILE A 112 -15.17 2.36 4.53
N ASP A 113 -14.52 2.77 5.62
CA ASP A 113 -14.66 4.11 6.21
C ASP A 113 -13.50 5.02 5.82
N ILE A 114 -12.27 4.51 5.83
CA ILE A 114 -11.08 5.32 5.51
C ILE A 114 -10.47 4.85 4.20
N ILE A 115 -10.41 5.73 3.22
CA ILE A 115 -9.71 5.48 1.96
C ILE A 115 -8.40 6.27 1.99
N ARG A 116 -7.29 5.56 2.18
CA ARG A 116 -5.94 6.10 2.11
C ARG A 116 -5.46 6.08 0.67
N ILE A 117 -5.42 7.26 0.05
CA ILE A 117 -5.13 7.41 -1.37
C ILE A 117 -3.69 7.88 -1.54
N PHE A 118 -2.92 7.18 -2.36
CA PHE A 118 -1.54 7.55 -2.68
C PHE A 118 -1.23 7.39 -4.17
N ASP A 119 -0.19 8.07 -4.60
CA ASP A 119 0.45 7.85 -5.89
C ASP A 119 1.93 7.49 -5.70
N ALA A 120 2.45 6.59 -6.53
CA ALA A 120 3.83 6.11 -6.39
C ALA A 120 4.88 7.19 -6.69
N LEU A 121 4.56 8.16 -7.55
CA LEU A 121 5.40 9.33 -7.86
C LEU A 121 5.10 10.54 -6.98
N ASN A 122 4.05 10.50 -6.17
CA ASN A 122 3.45 11.65 -5.51
C ASN A 122 2.92 12.69 -6.52
N ASP A 123 2.45 12.24 -7.70
CA ASP A 123 1.70 13.08 -8.63
C ASP A 123 0.26 13.19 -8.14
N PHE A 124 -0.05 14.26 -7.40
CA PHE A 124 -1.34 14.42 -6.73
C PHE A 124 -2.51 14.62 -7.69
N ARG A 125 -2.26 14.89 -8.98
CA ARG A 125 -3.31 14.88 -9.99
C ARG A 125 -3.98 13.51 -10.10
N ASN A 126 -3.21 12.44 -9.85
CA ASN A 126 -3.69 11.05 -9.85
C ASN A 126 -4.57 10.71 -8.63
N LEU A 127 -4.69 11.59 -7.64
CA LEU A 127 -5.52 11.41 -6.46
C LEU A 127 -6.91 12.04 -6.61
N GLY A 128 -7.06 13.02 -7.52
CA GLY A 128 -8.22 13.89 -7.62
C GLY A 128 -9.53 13.12 -7.81
N THR A 129 -9.61 12.26 -8.82
CA THR A 129 -10.84 11.49 -9.12
C THR A 129 -11.28 10.60 -7.95
N ALA A 130 -10.31 9.92 -7.31
CA ALA A 130 -10.61 9.10 -6.15
C ALA A 130 -11.09 9.95 -4.96
N LEU A 131 -10.47 11.11 -4.72
CA LEU A 131 -10.89 12.04 -3.67
C LEU A 131 -12.30 12.58 -3.92
N ASP A 132 -12.60 13.00 -5.15
CA ASP A 132 -13.93 13.49 -5.53
C ASP A 132 -15.00 12.40 -5.33
N ALA A 133 -14.68 11.16 -5.69
CA ALA A 133 -15.57 10.02 -5.46
C ALA A 133 -15.77 9.74 -3.96
N VAL A 134 -14.70 9.81 -3.14
CA VAL A 134 -14.84 9.69 -1.67
C VAL A 134 -15.80 10.74 -1.13
N LYS A 135 -15.63 12.01 -1.53
CA LYS A 135 -16.52 13.11 -1.09
C LYS A 135 -17.97 12.93 -1.57
N LYS A 136 -18.14 12.44 -2.81
CA LYS A 136 -19.47 12.23 -3.41
C LYS A 136 -20.27 11.14 -2.70
N TYR A 137 -19.63 10.05 -2.31
CA TYR A 137 -20.26 8.88 -1.70
C TYR A 137 -20.04 8.79 -0.19
N ALA A 138 -19.50 9.86 0.43
CA ALA A 138 -19.20 9.90 1.85
C ALA A 138 -20.41 9.61 2.73
N THR A 139 -20.19 8.86 3.79
CA THR A 139 -21.07 8.72 4.95
C THR A 139 -20.54 9.58 6.09
N ASP A 140 -21.23 9.62 7.21
CA ASP A 140 -20.76 10.28 8.45
C ASP A 140 -19.47 9.68 9.05
N ARG A 141 -19.08 8.50 8.58
CA ARG A 141 -17.85 7.78 9.01
C ARG A 141 -16.70 7.90 8.03
N THR A 142 -16.96 8.37 6.81
CA THR A 142 -15.99 8.34 5.71
C THR A 142 -14.90 9.39 5.89
N ILE A 143 -13.64 8.99 5.70
CA ILE A 143 -12.45 9.83 5.78
C ILE A 143 -11.60 9.63 4.52
N ALA A 144 -11.27 10.71 3.84
CA ALA A 144 -10.26 10.74 2.78
C ALA A 144 -8.88 10.98 3.40
N SER A 145 -7.98 10.01 3.33
CA SER A 145 -6.61 10.13 3.84
C SER A 145 -5.63 10.31 2.69
N GLY A 146 -5.04 11.50 2.56
CA GLY A 146 -4.01 11.80 1.57
C GLY A 146 -2.67 11.23 2.00
N CYS A 147 -2.06 10.39 1.15
CA CYS A 147 -0.85 9.68 1.55
C CYS A 147 0.33 10.05 0.64
N ILE A 148 1.45 10.40 1.25
CA ILE A 148 2.71 10.73 0.59
C ILE A 148 3.66 9.55 0.72
N SER A 149 4.17 9.06 -0.40
CA SER A 149 5.25 8.07 -0.46
C SER A 149 6.55 8.73 -0.01
N TYR A 150 7.01 8.41 1.20
CA TYR A 150 8.27 8.94 1.73
C TYR A 150 9.47 8.25 1.07
N THR A 151 10.48 9.04 0.77
CA THR A 151 11.78 8.58 0.29
C THR A 151 12.85 9.62 0.58
N GLN A 152 14.09 9.20 0.62
CA GLN A 152 15.24 10.10 0.79
C GLN A 152 15.91 10.35 -0.56
N SER A 153 16.08 11.62 -0.93
CA SER A 153 16.85 12.05 -2.10
C SER A 153 17.18 13.54 -1.99
N PRO A 154 18.05 14.09 -2.86
CA PRO A 154 18.37 15.53 -2.84
C PRO A 154 17.16 16.45 -3.06
N VAL A 155 16.07 15.95 -3.66
CA VAL A 155 14.86 16.75 -3.95
C VAL A 155 13.73 16.53 -2.94
N HIS A 156 13.82 15.48 -2.12
CA HIS A 156 12.82 15.16 -1.09
C HIS A 156 13.29 15.72 0.27
N THR A 157 13.18 17.05 0.43
CA THR A 157 13.54 17.77 1.67
C THR A 157 12.33 17.89 2.60
N VAL A 158 12.57 18.31 3.85
CA VAL A 158 11.50 18.59 4.83
C VAL A 158 10.51 19.63 4.26
N GLU A 159 11.04 20.71 3.68
CA GLU A 159 10.26 21.79 3.06
C GLU A 159 9.37 21.25 1.93
N LYS A 160 9.92 20.35 1.09
CA LYS A 160 9.14 19.72 0.00
C LYS A 160 7.99 18.89 0.55
N TYR A 161 8.21 18.11 1.59
CA TYR A 161 7.13 17.33 2.23
C TYR A 161 6.08 18.23 2.89
N VAL A 162 6.48 19.33 3.52
CA VAL A 162 5.55 20.32 4.07
C VAL A 162 4.68 20.94 2.98
N GLU A 163 5.27 21.29 1.82
CA GLU A 163 4.51 21.80 0.68
C GLU A 163 3.52 20.76 0.13
N MET A 164 3.94 19.51 0.00
CA MET A 164 3.05 18.41 -0.41
C MET A 164 1.87 18.26 0.56
N CYS A 165 2.11 18.33 1.86
CA CYS A 165 1.05 18.27 2.87
C CYS A 165 0.06 19.45 2.73
N LYS A 166 0.55 20.68 2.52
CA LYS A 166 -0.31 21.84 2.26
C LYS A 166 -1.17 21.67 1.00
N GLU A 167 -0.60 21.06 -0.05
CA GLU A 167 -1.32 20.80 -1.29
C GLU A 167 -2.45 19.79 -1.05
N LEU A 168 -2.18 18.67 -0.35
CA LEU A 168 -3.22 17.69 0.00
C LEU A 168 -4.35 18.31 0.85
N VAL A 169 -4.01 19.18 1.82
CA VAL A 169 -5.02 19.92 2.60
C VAL A 169 -5.84 20.82 1.70
N LYS A 170 -5.20 21.55 0.78
CA LYS A 170 -5.89 22.40 -0.20
C LYS A 170 -6.81 21.62 -1.13
N MET A 171 -6.45 20.40 -1.51
CA MET A 171 -7.31 19.49 -2.26
C MET A 171 -8.53 19.04 -1.44
N GLY A 172 -8.42 19.09 -0.11
CA GLY A 172 -9.51 18.79 0.84
C GLY A 172 -9.46 17.36 1.37
N PHE A 173 -8.28 16.80 1.56
CA PHE A 173 -8.11 15.58 2.34
C PHE A 173 -8.35 15.85 3.82
N ASP A 174 -8.98 14.90 4.51
CA ASP A 174 -9.34 15.01 5.93
C ASP A 174 -8.14 14.70 6.85
N THR A 175 -7.24 13.82 6.41
CA THR A 175 -6.04 13.42 7.15
C THR A 175 -4.85 13.26 6.20
N LEU A 176 -3.64 13.37 6.73
CA LEU A 176 -2.39 13.23 5.99
C LEU A 176 -1.59 12.02 6.50
N CYS A 177 -1.06 11.20 5.59
CA CYS A 177 -0.21 10.08 5.94
C CYS A 177 1.17 10.21 5.29
N LEU A 178 2.23 10.16 6.09
CA LEU A 178 3.60 9.93 5.63
C LEU A 178 3.86 8.42 5.63
N LYS A 179 4.15 7.84 4.46
CA LYS A 179 4.35 6.41 4.30
C LYS A 179 5.80 6.06 3.98
N ASP A 180 6.54 5.65 5.02
CA ASP A 180 7.91 5.15 4.93
C ASP A 180 7.93 3.62 4.79
N MET A 181 7.71 3.14 3.56
CA MET A 181 7.69 1.71 3.25
C MET A 181 9.06 1.03 3.39
N ALA A 182 10.14 1.79 3.26
CA ALA A 182 11.49 1.28 3.37
C ALA A 182 11.98 1.20 4.83
N GLY A 183 11.31 1.92 5.75
CA GLY A 183 11.74 2.03 7.14
C GLY A 183 13.05 2.80 7.29
N THR A 184 13.30 3.78 6.42
CA THR A 184 14.57 4.54 6.36
C THR A 184 14.50 5.89 7.04
N MET A 185 13.31 6.35 7.44
CA MET A 185 13.15 7.62 8.15
C MET A 185 13.86 7.55 9.51
N SER A 186 14.82 8.43 9.69
CA SER A 186 15.53 8.55 10.98
C SER A 186 14.67 9.29 12.02
N PRO A 187 14.95 9.12 13.34
CA PRO A 187 14.26 9.88 14.37
C PRO A 187 14.42 11.41 14.22
N PHE A 188 15.56 11.87 13.73
CA PHE A 188 15.83 13.29 13.52
C PHE A 188 15.02 13.86 12.36
N GLU A 189 14.92 13.12 11.24
CA GLU A 189 14.08 13.50 10.11
C GLU A 189 12.59 13.49 10.50
N ALA A 190 12.16 12.49 11.27
CA ALA A 190 10.80 12.40 11.78
C ALA A 190 10.44 13.62 12.65
N GLU A 191 11.35 14.07 13.53
CA GLU A 191 11.13 15.27 14.34
C GLU A 191 10.92 16.51 13.47
N GLY A 192 11.82 16.75 12.51
CA GLY A 192 11.72 17.91 11.60
C GLY A 192 10.46 17.87 10.75
N LEU A 193 10.15 16.70 10.18
CA LEU A 193 8.97 16.50 9.33
C LEU A 193 7.66 16.69 10.10
N ILE A 194 7.49 16.01 11.23
CA ILE A 194 6.23 16.06 11.98
C ILE A 194 5.98 17.47 12.51
N LYS A 195 6.99 18.13 13.11
CA LYS A 195 6.86 19.52 13.58
C LYS A 195 6.55 20.47 12.43
N GLY A 196 7.32 20.42 11.35
CA GLY A 196 7.12 21.30 10.20
C GLY A 196 5.76 21.13 9.54
N ILE A 197 5.25 19.89 9.45
CA ILE A 197 3.92 19.61 8.93
C ILE A 197 2.85 20.13 9.87
N LYS A 198 2.90 19.81 11.17
CA LYS A 198 1.91 20.27 12.16
C LYS A 198 1.83 21.79 12.22
N ASP A 199 2.97 22.48 12.17
CA ASP A 199 3.02 23.95 12.12
C ASP A 199 2.35 24.51 10.85
N ALA A 200 2.42 23.76 9.74
CA ALA A 200 1.92 24.22 8.45
C ALA A 200 0.43 23.89 8.20
N VAL A 201 -0.07 22.78 8.74
CA VAL A 201 -1.43 22.27 8.46
C VAL A 201 -2.38 22.38 9.67
N GLY A 202 -1.89 22.82 10.82
CA GLY A 202 -2.71 23.04 12.03
C GLY A 202 -3.34 21.77 12.58
N ASP A 203 -4.67 21.78 12.70
CA ASP A 203 -5.44 20.70 13.34
C ASP A 203 -5.67 19.47 12.46
N VAL A 204 -5.23 19.50 11.19
CA VAL A 204 -5.36 18.32 10.30
C VAL A 204 -4.54 17.16 10.88
N PRO A 205 -5.16 15.97 11.11
CA PRO A 205 -4.46 14.85 11.69
C PRO A 205 -3.33 14.33 10.79
N VAL A 206 -2.16 14.13 11.38
CA VAL A 206 -0.97 13.59 10.72
C VAL A 206 -0.75 12.14 11.17
N ILE A 207 -0.60 11.26 10.21
CA ILE A 207 -0.40 9.82 10.40
C ILE A 207 1.02 9.46 9.97
N LEU A 208 1.73 8.66 10.77
CA LEU A 208 3.00 8.07 10.36
C LEU A 208 2.87 6.56 10.21
N HIS A 209 3.20 6.09 9.00
CA HIS A 209 3.35 4.69 8.66
C HIS A 209 4.82 4.40 8.37
N THR A 210 5.45 3.50 9.10
CA THR A 210 6.83 3.09 8.85
C THR A 210 7.04 1.60 9.11
N HIS A 211 7.99 1.01 8.37
CA HIS A 211 8.35 -0.40 8.50
C HIS A 211 9.59 -0.60 9.36
N CYS A 212 9.70 -1.75 10.01
CA CYS A 212 10.83 -2.11 10.87
C CYS A 212 12.05 -2.67 10.11
N THR A 213 12.05 -2.66 8.78
CA THR A 213 13.07 -3.31 7.96
C THR A 213 14.48 -2.94 8.38
N THR A 214 14.73 -1.67 8.65
CA THR A 214 16.06 -1.15 9.02
C THR A 214 16.36 -1.17 10.52
N GLY A 215 15.35 -1.46 11.35
CA GLY A 215 15.44 -1.35 12.82
C GLY A 215 15.15 0.05 13.37
N MET A 216 14.96 1.09 12.53
CA MET A 216 14.73 2.46 12.97
C MET A 216 13.32 2.73 13.51
N ALA A 217 12.32 1.97 13.09
CA ALA A 217 10.90 2.31 13.25
C ALA A 217 10.48 2.67 14.69
N TYR A 218 10.92 1.94 15.71
CA TYR A 218 10.54 2.26 17.10
C TYR A 218 11.08 3.63 17.55
N MET A 219 12.34 3.94 17.21
CA MET A 219 12.94 5.24 17.54
C MET A 219 12.26 6.37 16.77
N THR A 220 11.97 6.14 15.50
CA THR A 220 11.28 7.07 14.61
C THR A 220 9.86 7.35 15.09
N LEU A 221 9.09 6.31 15.45
CA LEU A 221 7.72 6.46 15.96
C LEU A 221 7.70 7.13 17.34
N THR A 222 8.60 6.77 18.24
CA THR A 222 8.72 7.42 19.56
C THR A 222 9.00 8.91 19.38
N LYS A 223 9.95 9.26 18.51
CA LYS A 223 10.28 10.67 18.23
C LYS A 223 9.11 11.41 17.55
N SER A 224 8.37 10.76 16.69
CA SER A 224 7.17 11.33 16.07
C SER A 224 6.05 11.56 17.08
N ILE A 225 5.87 10.64 18.03
CA ILE A 225 4.97 10.81 19.17
C ILE A 225 5.35 12.06 19.97
N GLU A 226 6.60 12.24 20.32
CA GLU A 226 7.08 13.45 21.00
C GLU A 226 6.83 14.72 20.17
N SER A 227 6.94 14.63 18.85
CA SER A 227 6.89 15.75 17.92
C SER A 227 5.48 16.18 17.47
N GLY A 228 4.43 15.42 17.85
CA GLY A 228 3.07 15.87 17.58
C GLY A 228 2.28 15.03 16.57
N VAL A 229 2.75 13.83 16.17
CA VAL A 229 1.95 12.92 15.34
C VAL A 229 0.64 12.56 16.04
N ASP A 230 -0.44 12.44 15.27
CA ASP A 230 -1.78 12.15 15.82
C ASP A 230 -2.11 10.67 15.76
N VAL A 231 -1.67 9.97 14.70
CA VAL A 231 -1.93 8.54 14.50
C VAL A 231 -0.65 7.83 14.05
N ILE A 232 -0.44 6.62 14.53
CA ILE A 232 0.65 5.75 14.08
C ILE A 232 0.10 4.41 13.60
N ASP A 233 0.69 3.88 12.53
CA ASP A 233 0.35 2.55 12.04
C ASP A 233 1.23 1.50 12.73
N THR A 234 0.61 0.47 13.27
CA THR A 234 1.26 -0.60 14.03
C THR A 234 0.73 -1.97 13.62
N ALA A 235 1.36 -3.03 14.11
CA ALA A 235 0.85 -4.39 13.98
C ALA A 235 0.92 -5.11 15.33
N THR A 236 -0.05 -5.98 15.62
CA THR A 236 0.00 -6.82 16.82
C THR A 236 1.35 -7.53 16.93
N SER A 237 1.91 -7.65 18.15
CA SER A 237 3.31 -8.02 18.39
C SER A 237 3.74 -9.30 17.68
N CYS A 238 2.90 -10.32 17.63
CA CYS A 238 3.28 -11.59 16.98
C CYS A 238 3.46 -11.43 15.45
N PHE A 239 2.78 -10.47 14.79
CA PHE A 239 2.91 -10.18 13.38
C PHE A 239 3.64 -8.86 13.08
N SER A 240 4.39 -8.33 14.03
CA SER A 240 5.20 -7.09 13.89
C SER A 240 6.65 -7.36 13.53
N ASN A 241 7.45 -6.28 13.40
CA ASN A 241 8.90 -6.27 13.18
C ASN A 241 9.37 -6.79 11.80
N GLY A 242 10.66 -6.72 11.55
CA GLY A 242 11.24 -7.06 10.25
C GLY A 242 10.64 -6.20 9.13
N THR A 243 10.07 -6.82 8.10
CA THR A 243 9.48 -6.10 6.97
C THR A 243 8.13 -5.45 7.28
N ARG A 244 7.62 -5.50 8.52
CA ARG A 244 6.31 -5.00 8.94
C ARG A 244 6.45 -3.78 9.86
N GLN A 245 5.29 -3.34 10.38
CA GLN A 245 5.18 -2.23 11.32
C GLN A 245 5.69 -2.63 12.72
N ALA A 246 5.89 -1.61 13.57
CA ALA A 246 6.24 -1.80 14.96
C ALA A 246 5.07 -2.40 15.76
N ALA A 247 5.40 -3.08 16.86
CA ALA A 247 4.41 -3.76 17.70
C ALA A 247 3.48 -2.78 18.40
N THR A 248 2.17 -2.99 18.25
CA THR A 248 1.10 -2.22 18.88
C THR A 248 1.29 -2.18 20.39
N GLU A 249 1.47 -3.31 21.04
CA GLU A 249 1.57 -3.43 22.50
C GLU A 249 2.82 -2.74 23.03
N THR A 250 3.95 -2.84 22.32
CA THR A 250 5.20 -2.16 22.72
C THR A 250 5.05 -0.65 22.71
N LEU A 251 4.46 -0.10 21.65
CA LEU A 251 4.25 1.36 21.55
C LEU A 251 3.14 1.85 22.47
N PHE A 252 2.15 1.02 22.77
CA PHE A 252 1.15 1.31 23.78
C PHE A 252 1.81 1.52 25.17
N TYR A 253 2.66 0.58 25.62
CA TYR A 253 3.39 0.73 26.88
C TYR A 253 4.37 1.92 26.86
N ALA A 254 5.04 2.15 25.74
CA ALA A 254 5.91 3.33 25.61
C ALA A 254 5.12 4.64 25.75
N ALA A 255 3.96 4.76 25.08
CA ALA A 255 3.10 5.94 25.20
C ALA A 255 2.64 6.20 26.64
N GLN A 256 2.29 5.14 27.37
CA GLN A 256 1.94 5.25 28.80
C GLN A 256 3.09 5.84 29.63
N GLN A 257 4.33 5.43 29.38
CA GLN A 257 5.51 5.98 30.09
C GLN A 257 5.72 7.47 29.82
N TYR A 258 5.31 7.95 28.63
CA TYR A 258 5.30 9.37 28.28
C TYR A 258 4.06 10.12 28.80
N GLY A 259 3.13 9.44 29.50
CA GLY A 259 1.89 10.03 29.99
C GLY A 259 0.91 10.40 28.86
N ILE A 260 1.01 9.74 27.69
CA ILE A 260 0.19 9.95 26.52
C ILE A 260 -0.97 8.96 26.54
N GLU A 261 -2.18 9.43 26.25
CA GLU A 261 -3.36 8.58 26.06
C GLU A 261 -3.37 7.98 24.64
N THR A 262 -3.83 6.74 24.52
CA THR A 262 -3.87 6.04 23.23
C THR A 262 -5.27 5.66 22.78
N GLY A 263 -6.23 5.68 23.70
CA GLY A 263 -7.57 5.14 23.47
C GLY A 263 -7.65 3.62 23.42
N LEU A 264 -6.51 2.91 23.45
CA LEU A 264 -6.47 1.46 23.38
C LEU A 264 -6.87 0.79 24.69
N ASN A 265 -7.56 -0.35 24.57
CA ASN A 265 -7.87 -1.25 25.69
C ASN A 265 -6.77 -2.30 25.81
N GLU A 266 -5.91 -2.16 26.83
CA GLU A 266 -4.76 -3.04 27.10
C GLU A 266 -5.12 -4.51 27.10
N LYS A 267 -6.19 -4.88 27.80
CA LYS A 267 -6.63 -6.28 27.88
C LYS A 267 -7.00 -6.83 26.50
N VAL A 268 -7.68 -6.03 25.70
CA VAL A 268 -8.16 -6.44 24.38
C VAL A 268 -7.01 -6.58 23.38
N ILE A 269 -6.08 -5.63 23.32
CA ILE A 269 -4.93 -5.75 22.41
C ILE A 269 -4.06 -6.98 22.74
N ASN A 270 -3.90 -7.32 24.03
CA ASN A 270 -3.21 -8.54 24.42
C ASN A 270 -3.99 -9.80 24.03
N GLN A 271 -5.33 -9.82 24.12
CA GLN A 271 -6.16 -10.92 23.61
C GLN A 271 -6.01 -11.11 22.10
N VAL A 272 -5.96 -10.02 21.34
CA VAL A 272 -5.70 -10.04 19.89
C VAL A 272 -4.35 -10.68 19.59
N ASN A 273 -3.30 -10.27 20.30
CA ASN A 273 -1.96 -10.84 20.14
C ASN A 273 -1.93 -12.33 20.47
N ASP A 274 -2.56 -12.73 21.58
CA ASP A 274 -2.60 -14.14 22.00
C ASP A 274 -3.35 -15.03 20.99
N PHE A 275 -4.42 -14.52 20.38
CA PHE A 275 -5.13 -15.22 19.32
C PHE A 275 -4.25 -15.48 18.08
N PHE A 276 -3.46 -14.52 17.66
CA PHE A 276 -2.63 -14.64 16.46
C PHE A 276 -1.34 -15.46 16.67
N LYS A 277 -0.87 -15.68 17.90
CA LYS A 277 0.34 -16.47 18.19
C LYS A 277 0.34 -17.87 17.57
N PRO A 278 -0.70 -18.73 17.81
CA PRO A 278 -0.75 -20.05 17.21
C PRO A 278 -0.86 -20.02 15.68
N LEU A 279 -1.56 -19.04 15.13
CA LEU A 279 -1.63 -18.86 13.67
C LEU A 279 -0.27 -18.52 13.07
N LYS A 280 0.52 -17.66 13.71
CA LYS A 280 1.90 -17.39 13.29
C LYS A 280 2.72 -18.68 13.25
N GLN A 281 2.64 -19.51 14.28
CA GLN A 281 3.37 -20.78 14.32
C GLN A 281 2.93 -21.71 13.19
N LYS A 282 1.60 -21.88 13.00
CA LYS A 282 1.03 -22.62 11.85
C LYS A 282 1.64 -22.17 10.53
N TYR A 283 1.75 -20.86 10.29
CA TYR A 283 2.26 -20.31 9.03
C TYR A 283 3.78 -20.46 8.86
N ILE A 284 4.53 -20.48 9.95
CA ILE A 284 5.96 -20.83 9.94
C ILE A 284 6.12 -22.31 9.58
N ASP A 285 5.38 -23.20 10.24
CA ASP A 285 5.48 -24.65 10.06
C ASP A 285 5.06 -25.08 8.63
N THR A 286 4.10 -24.38 8.03
CA THR A 286 3.67 -24.62 6.64
C THR A 286 4.56 -23.92 5.60
N GLY A 287 5.56 -23.15 6.03
CA GLY A 287 6.46 -22.43 5.13
C GLY A 287 5.84 -21.18 4.48
N LEU A 288 4.63 -20.79 4.87
CA LEU A 288 3.99 -19.57 4.36
C LEU A 288 4.71 -18.30 4.85
N ILE A 289 5.22 -18.32 6.08
CA ILE A 289 6.11 -17.30 6.63
C ILE A 289 7.55 -17.73 6.45
N ASN A 290 8.34 -16.92 5.74
CA ASN A 290 9.79 -17.10 5.71
C ASN A 290 10.43 -16.41 6.92
N PRO A 291 11.07 -17.14 7.86
CA PRO A 291 11.70 -16.55 9.03
C PRO A 291 12.73 -15.45 8.72
N LYS A 292 13.35 -15.48 7.55
CA LYS A 292 14.30 -14.44 7.12
C LYS A 292 13.67 -13.05 7.00
N SER A 293 12.38 -12.96 6.68
CA SER A 293 11.63 -11.69 6.62
C SER A 293 11.34 -11.09 7.99
N MET A 294 11.64 -11.82 9.07
CA MET A 294 11.39 -11.39 10.45
C MET A 294 12.57 -10.64 11.08
N GLY A 295 13.73 -10.67 10.44
CA GLY A 295 14.94 -9.99 10.88
C GLY A 295 15.00 -8.52 10.44
N THR A 296 15.98 -7.81 11.01
CA THR A 296 16.36 -6.46 10.60
C THR A 296 17.42 -6.52 9.53
N ASP A 297 17.31 -5.67 8.50
CA ASP A 297 18.33 -5.50 7.45
C ASP A 297 18.78 -4.03 7.40
N SER A 298 19.90 -3.74 8.04
CA SER A 298 20.47 -2.39 8.06
C SER A 298 21.14 -1.97 6.74
N GLN A 299 21.34 -2.88 5.79
CA GLN A 299 21.92 -2.55 4.48
C GLN A 299 21.01 -1.57 3.72
N ALA A 300 19.69 -1.64 3.94
CA ALA A 300 18.74 -0.68 3.39
C ALA A 300 19.07 0.78 3.77
N LEU A 301 19.68 1.04 4.92
CA LEU A 301 20.13 2.38 5.33
C LEU A 301 21.37 2.83 4.54
N VAL A 302 22.28 1.93 4.25
CA VAL A 302 23.52 2.24 3.51
C VAL A 302 23.20 2.61 2.07
N TYR A 303 22.39 1.80 1.42
CA TYR A 303 22.07 1.97 -0.01
C TYR A 303 20.81 2.82 -0.23
N LYS A 304 20.06 3.18 0.83
CA LYS A 304 18.78 3.94 0.78
C LYS A 304 17.75 3.31 -0.15
N VAL A 305 17.71 1.97 -0.16
CA VAL A 305 16.81 1.16 -1.00
C VAL A 305 15.92 0.26 -0.13
N PRO A 306 14.67 0.00 -0.53
CA PRO A 306 13.79 -0.92 0.19
C PRO A 306 14.34 -2.36 0.19
N GLY A 307 14.17 -3.09 1.29
CA GLY A 307 14.59 -4.49 1.40
C GLY A 307 13.99 -5.40 0.32
N GLY A 308 12.74 -5.15 -0.09
CA GLY A 308 12.12 -5.88 -1.21
C GLY A 308 12.83 -5.67 -2.55
N MET A 309 13.37 -4.47 -2.80
CA MET A 309 14.19 -4.20 -3.98
C MET A 309 15.48 -4.99 -3.96
N LEU A 310 16.20 -5.00 -2.82
CA LEU A 310 17.43 -5.78 -2.65
C LEU A 310 17.18 -7.28 -2.87
N SER A 311 16.11 -7.81 -2.30
CA SER A 311 15.74 -9.23 -2.46
C SER A 311 15.48 -9.59 -3.91
N ASN A 312 14.80 -8.74 -4.67
CA ASN A 312 14.54 -8.95 -6.09
C ASN A 312 15.83 -8.88 -6.91
N MET A 313 16.72 -7.92 -6.64
CA MET A 313 18.01 -7.81 -7.31
C MET A 313 18.87 -9.06 -7.08
N ILE A 314 18.93 -9.55 -5.84
CA ILE A 314 19.65 -10.78 -5.49
C ILE A 314 19.08 -11.98 -6.25
N ALA A 315 17.75 -12.11 -6.31
CA ALA A 315 17.10 -13.19 -7.04
C ALA A 315 17.45 -13.14 -8.54
N ASN A 316 17.29 -11.96 -9.16
CA ASN A 316 17.59 -11.76 -10.58
C ASN A 316 19.06 -12.07 -10.91
N LEU A 317 20.01 -11.59 -10.08
CA LEU A 317 21.45 -11.86 -10.30
C LEU A 317 21.80 -13.33 -10.09
N LYS A 318 21.16 -14.02 -9.15
CA LYS A 318 21.33 -15.47 -8.97
C LYS A 318 20.82 -16.26 -10.17
N ASP A 319 19.64 -15.93 -10.69
CA ASP A 319 19.06 -16.59 -11.86
C ASP A 319 19.93 -16.39 -13.11
N MET A 320 20.66 -15.27 -13.18
CA MET A 320 21.62 -14.96 -14.25
C MET A 320 23.05 -15.44 -13.98
N ASN A 321 23.31 -16.11 -12.85
CA ASN A 321 24.66 -16.51 -12.39
C ASN A 321 25.65 -15.33 -12.34
N ALA A 322 25.23 -14.16 -11.92
CA ALA A 322 25.97 -12.90 -11.92
C ALA A 322 26.02 -12.22 -10.53
N MET A 323 26.08 -13.02 -9.46
CA MET A 323 26.14 -12.48 -8.08
C MET A 323 27.37 -11.65 -7.77
N ASP A 324 28.45 -11.85 -8.52
CA ASP A 324 29.68 -11.06 -8.49
C ASP A 324 29.44 -9.59 -8.90
N LYS A 325 28.36 -9.31 -9.60
CA LYS A 325 27.96 -7.96 -10.05
C LYS A 325 27.04 -7.22 -9.07
N PHE A 326 26.75 -7.81 -7.92
CA PHE A 326 25.79 -7.24 -6.96
C PHE A 326 26.21 -5.86 -6.46
N ASP A 327 27.48 -5.71 -6.03
CA ASP A 327 27.97 -4.43 -5.51
C ASP A 327 28.02 -3.33 -6.60
N GLU A 328 28.42 -3.69 -7.83
CA GLU A 328 28.39 -2.76 -8.96
C GLU A 328 26.96 -2.30 -9.26
N ALA A 329 25.97 -3.21 -9.23
CA ALA A 329 24.58 -2.89 -9.45
C ALA A 329 24.00 -1.98 -8.35
N LEU A 330 24.40 -2.18 -7.09
CA LEU A 330 24.02 -1.28 -5.99
C LEU A 330 24.58 0.13 -6.17
N LEU A 331 25.81 0.27 -6.63
CA LEU A 331 26.43 1.57 -6.91
C LEU A 331 25.80 2.28 -8.12
N GLU A 332 25.17 1.56 -9.04
CA GLU A 332 24.49 2.11 -10.21
C GLU A 332 23.09 2.68 -9.87
N ILE A 333 22.44 2.20 -8.79
CA ILE A 333 21.09 2.63 -8.39
C ILE A 333 20.95 4.16 -8.25
N PRO A 334 21.85 4.87 -7.52
CA PRO A 334 21.74 6.32 -7.38
C PRO A 334 21.79 7.07 -8.71
N ALA A 335 22.58 6.59 -9.66
CA ALA A 335 22.71 7.19 -10.99
C ALA A 335 21.44 6.95 -11.81
N VAL A 336 20.92 5.73 -11.88
CA VAL A 336 19.65 5.43 -12.54
C VAL A 336 18.52 6.24 -11.93
N ARG A 337 18.45 6.31 -10.60
CA ARG A 337 17.42 7.06 -9.90
C ARG A 337 17.47 8.56 -10.21
N LYS A 338 18.67 9.14 -10.33
CA LYS A 338 18.87 10.53 -10.76
C LYS A 338 18.34 10.75 -12.18
N ASP A 339 18.71 9.88 -13.13
CA ASP A 339 18.30 9.99 -14.53
C ASP A 339 16.79 9.90 -14.70
N LEU A 340 16.08 9.20 -13.80
CA LEU A 340 14.63 9.11 -13.76
C LEU A 340 13.97 10.25 -12.94
N GLY A 341 14.70 11.29 -12.53
CA GLY A 341 14.13 12.41 -11.77
C GLY A 341 13.77 12.07 -10.32
N TYR A 342 14.54 11.18 -9.69
CA TYR A 342 14.42 10.79 -8.28
C TYR A 342 13.05 10.22 -7.87
N PRO A 343 12.50 9.23 -8.58
CA PRO A 343 11.25 8.61 -8.16
C PRO A 343 11.35 8.04 -6.73
N PRO A 344 10.26 8.06 -5.95
CA PRO A 344 10.19 7.32 -4.70
C PRO A 344 10.45 5.83 -4.94
N LEU A 345 11.25 5.20 -4.06
CA LEU A 345 11.55 3.77 -4.18
C LEU A 345 10.44 2.92 -3.57
N VAL A 346 9.24 3.05 -4.10
CA VAL A 346 8.06 2.24 -3.79
C VAL A 346 7.69 1.39 -5.01
N THR A 347 6.98 0.29 -4.81
CA THR A 347 6.51 -0.56 -5.93
C THR A 347 5.50 0.18 -6.80
N PRO A 348 5.63 0.17 -8.16
CA PRO A 348 6.59 -0.62 -8.98
C PRO A 348 7.93 0.07 -9.25
N LEU A 349 8.09 1.35 -8.90
CA LEU A 349 9.25 2.18 -9.27
C LEU A 349 10.58 1.64 -8.74
N SER A 350 10.59 1.10 -7.51
CA SER A 350 11.78 0.48 -6.94
C SER A 350 12.28 -0.70 -7.78
N GLN A 351 11.37 -1.54 -8.27
CA GLN A 351 11.72 -2.66 -9.15
C GLN A 351 12.25 -2.18 -10.49
N MET A 352 11.62 -1.18 -11.09
CA MET A 352 12.05 -0.56 -12.34
C MET A 352 13.49 -0.01 -12.23
N VAL A 353 13.78 0.76 -11.18
CA VAL A 353 15.12 1.31 -10.94
C VAL A 353 16.14 0.19 -10.72
N GLY A 354 15.83 -0.81 -9.90
CA GLY A 354 16.73 -1.93 -9.60
C GLY A 354 17.01 -2.80 -10.83
N ASN A 355 16.00 -3.15 -11.59
CA ASN A 355 16.16 -3.96 -12.80
C ASN A 355 16.99 -3.22 -13.85
N GLN A 356 16.79 -1.90 -14.02
CA GLN A 356 17.59 -1.11 -14.96
C GLN A 356 19.05 -1.00 -14.50
N ALA A 357 19.29 -0.82 -13.21
CA ALA A 357 20.66 -0.79 -12.66
C ALA A 357 21.40 -2.13 -12.91
N VAL A 358 20.75 -3.25 -12.62
CA VAL A 358 21.28 -4.58 -12.94
C VAL A 358 21.57 -4.73 -14.43
N THR A 359 20.63 -4.32 -15.29
CA THR A 359 20.78 -4.39 -16.75
C THR A 359 21.97 -3.56 -17.25
N ASN A 360 22.13 -2.33 -16.74
CA ASN A 360 23.25 -1.46 -17.12
C ASN A 360 24.60 -2.11 -16.82
N VAL A 361 24.74 -2.71 -15.63
CA VAL A 361 25.97 -3.37 -15.18
C VAL A 361 26.25 -4.65 -15.97
N LEU A 362 25.25 -5.49 -16.18
CA LEU A 362 25.42 -6.75 -16.92
C LEU A 362 25.79 -6.53 -18.40
N VAL A 363 25.24 -5.49 -19.01
CA VAL A 363 25.52 -5.12 -20.41
C VAL A 363 26.85 -4.38 -20.54
N GLY A 364 27.34 -3.77 -19.45
CA GLY A 364 28.57 -2.98 -19.42
C GLY A 364 28.44 -1.59 -20.07
N GLU A 365 27.25 -1.18 -20.46
CA GLU A 365 26.97 0.12 -21.07
C GLU A 365 25.58 0.59 -20.60
N ARG A 366 25.54 1.81 -20.00
CA ARG A 366 24.32 2.38 -19.45
C ARG A 366 23.27 2.60 -20.54
N TYR A 367 22.05 2.10 -20.28
CA TYR A 367 20.89 2.25 -21.18
C TYR A 367 21.08 1.76 -22.61
N LYS A 368 22.02 0.84 -22.86
CA LYS A 368 22.10 0.10 -24.12
C LYS A 368 20.84 -0.76 -24.29
N ASN A 369 20.44 -1.44 -23.23
CA ASN A 369 19.15 -2.13 -23.11
C ASN A 369 18.28 -1.37 -22.11
N ILE A 370 17.11 -0.95 -22.55
CA ILE A 370 16.15 -0.20 -21.73
C ILE A 370 14.91 -1.06 -21.55
N SER A 371 14.49 -1.29 -20.30
CA SER A 371 13.29 -2.06 -20.01
C SER A 371 12.02 -1.35 -20.49
N ASN A 372 10.96 -2.10 -20.72
CA ASN A 372 9.68 -1.50 -21.15
C ASN A 372 9.11 -0.58 -20.08
N GLU A 373 9.28 -0.91 -18.80
CA GLU A 373 8.85 -0.09 -17.68
C GLU A 373 9.54 1.29 -17.71
N VAL A 374 10.85 1.32 -17.92
CA VAL A 374 11.60 2.59 -18.06
C VAL A 374 11.15 3.37 -19.30
N LYS A 375 10.92 2.69 -20.43
CA LYS A 375 10.39 3.35 -21.62
C LYS A 375 9.01 3.97 -21.37
N ASN A 376 8.11 3.25 -20.73
CA ASN A 376 6.77 3.73 -20.41
C ASN A 376 6.80 4.86 -19.38
N TYR A 377 7.76 4.81 -18.42
CA TYR A 377 7.99 5.90 -17.50
C TYR A 377 8.33 7.22 -18.24
N PHE A 378 9.31 7.16 -19.14
CA PHE A 378 9.70 8.34 -19.94
C PHE A 378 8.62 8.79 -20.93
N LYS A 379 7.72 7.89 -21.37
CA LYS A 379 6.54 8.24 -22.15
C LYS A 379 5.47 8.97 -21.35
N GLY A 380 5.58 9.05 -20.01
CA GLY A 380 4.62 9.74 -19.14
C GLY A 380 3.44 8.89 -18.68
N GLU A 381 3.50 7.57 -18.87
CA GLU A 381 2.40 6.64 -18.50
C GLU A 381 2.23 6.46 -16.98
N TYR A 382 3.19 6.94 -16.16
CA TYR A 382 3.16 6.85 -14.69
C TYR A 382 2.80 8.17 -14.01
N GLY A 383 2.81 9.30 -14.73
CA GLY A 383 2.66 10.64 -14.17
C GLY A 383 3.94 11.48 -14.28
N ILE A 384 4.01 12.55 -13.51
CA ILE A 384 5.14 13.49 -13.52
C ILE A 384 6.19 13.05 -12.50
N ALA A 385 7.45 12.96 -12.93
CA ALA A 385 8.59 12.70 -12.05
C ALA A 385 8.78 13.84 -11.03
N PRO A 386 9.30 13.53 -9.81
CA PRO A 386 9.54 14.54 -8.76
C PRO A 386 10.52 15.66 -9.14
N ALA A 387 11.44 15.37 -10.07
CA ALA A 387 12.41 16.31 -10.63
C ALA A 387 12.61 16.06 -12.13
N PRO A 388 13.27 16.98 -12.87
CA PRO A 388 13.57 16.75 -14.27
C PRO A 388 14.32 15.44 -14.52
N VAL A 389 13.87 14.69 -15.53
CA VAL A 389 14.53 13.47 -15.99
C VAL A 389 15.72 13.78 -16.89
N ASP A 390 16.59 12.82 -17.17
CA ASP A 390 17.70 12.97 -18.10
C ASP A 390 17.19 13.22 -19.53
N GLU A 391 17.46 14.41 -20.08
CA GLU A 391 16.96 14.84 -21.38
C GLU A 391 17.50 14.00 -22.55
N ALA A 392 18.77 13.56 -22.46
CA ALA A 392 19.36 12.76 -23.51
C ALA A 392 18.74 11.36 -23.55
N LEU A 393 18.47 10.77 -22.37
CA LEU A 393 17.78 9.49 -22.26
C LEU A 393 16.32 9.62 -22.71
N GLN A 394 15.65 10.70 -22.37
CA GLN A 394 14.29 10.98 -22.84
C GLN A 394 14.23 11.08 -24.37
N ALA A 395 15.13 11.85 -24.98
CA ALA A 395 15.22 11.95 -26.43
C ALA A 395 15.56 10.60 -27.11
N LYS A 396 16.43 9.80 -26.50
CA LYS A 396 16.73 8.42 -26.97
C LYS A 396 15.48 7.52 -26.98
N ILE A 397 14.59 7.67 -26.01
CA ILE A 397 13.41 6.80 -25.86
C ILE A 397 12.24 7.31 -26.73
N LEU A 398 11.98 8.62 -26.74
CA LEU A 398 10.84 9.22 -27.41
C LEU A 398 11.12 9.60 -28.88
N GLY A 399 12.38 9.61 -29.28
CA GLY A 399 12.83 10.16 -30.55
C GLY A 399 13.05 11.68 -30.45
N GLU A 400 13.72 12.24 -31.47
CA GLU A 400 14.05 13.66 -31.51
C GLU A 400 12.77 14.54 -31.56
N GLY A 401 12.61 15.44 -30.58
CA GLY A 401 11.41 16.27 -30.43
C GLY A 401 10.18 15.58 -29.85
N GLY A 402 10.27 14.29 -29.49
CA GLY A 402 9.19 13.56 -28.83
C GLY A 402 8.91 14.11 -27.43
N LYS A 403 7.61 14.22 -27.08
CA LYS A 403 7.15 14.67 -25.76
C LYS A 403 6.42 13.54 -25.04
N PRO A 404 6.53 13.44 -23.70
CA PRO A 404 5.72 12.50 -22.95
C PRO A 404 4.23 12.86 -23.08
N ILE A 405 3.38 11.84 -22.99
CA ILE A 405 1.92 12.05 -22.87
C ILE A 405 1.60 12.60 -21.48
N ASP A 406 0.48 13.29 -21.36
CA ASP A 406 -0.14 13.56 -20.07
C ASP A 406 -1.17 12.46 -19.79
N CYS A 407 -0.81 11.47 -18.98
CA CYS A 407 -1.68 10.36 -18.66
C CYS A 407 -3.01 10.82 -18.03
N ARG A 408 -3.03 11.94 -17.29
CA ARG A 408 -4.27 12.46 -16.71
C ARG A 408 -5.31 12.90 -17.74
N ILE A 409 -4.89 13.39 -18.89
CA ILE A 409 -5.82 13.72 -19.98
C ILE A 409 -6.43 12.44 -20.56
N GLU A 410 -5.64 11.39 -20.72
CA GLU A 410 -6.12 10.10 -21.23
C GLU A 410 -7.05 9.41 -20.22
N ASP A 411 -6.71 9.44 -18.92
CA ASP A 411 -7.46 8.82 -17.86
C ASP A 411 -8.81 9.50 -17.57
N SER A 412 -8.94 10.81 -17.87
CA SER A 412 -10.18 11.56 -17.65
C SER A 412 -11.35 11.10 -18.54
N LYS A 413 -11.11 10.22 -19.49
CA LYS A 413 -12.14 9.64 -20.35
C LYS A 413 -13.14 8.83 -19.54
N ARG A 414 -14.42 9.08 -19.76
CA ARG A 414 -15.55 8.39 -19.11
C ARG A 414 -16.39 7.74 -20.18
N THR A 415 -15.92 6.62 -20.70
CA THR A 415 -16.52 5.97 -21.88
C THR A 415 -17.51 4.86 -21.53
N GLY A 416 -17.43 4.31 -20.32
CA GLY A 416 -18.17 3.09 -19.95
C GLY A 416 -17.69 1.81 -20.66
N GLU A 417 -16.68 1.90 -21.52
CA GLU A 417 -16.18 0.77 -22.32
C GLU A 417 -15.67 -0.38 -21.45
N ASP A 418 -15.00 -0.09 -20.32
CA ASP A 418 -14.48 -1.13 -19.45
C ASP A 418 -15.62 -1.97 -18.86
N PHE A 419 -16.73 -1.33 -18.45
CA PHE A 419 -17.92 -2.03 -17.98
C PHE A 419 -18.64 -2.81 -19.09
N ALA A 420 -18.70 -2.25 -20.30
CA ALA A 420 -19.28 -2.96 -21.45
C ALA A 420 -18.47 -4.22 -21.80
N LYS A 421 -17.15 -4.12 -21.84
CA LYS A 421 -16.23 -5.25 -22.04
C LYS A 421 -16.36 -6.31 -20.94
N ALA A 422 -16.48 -5.89 -19.68
CA ALA A 422 -16.65 -6.80 -18.56
C ALA A 422 -17.99 -7.57 -18.66
N LYS A 423 -19.08 -6.88 -19.01
CA LYS A 423 -20.40 -7.51 -19.21
C LYS A 423 -20.38 -8.51 -20.35
N GLU A 424 -19.75 -8.15 -21.47
CA GLU A 424 -19.63 -9.04 -22.63
C GLU A 424 -18.80 -10.30 -22.28
N ALA A 425 -17.65 -10.10 -21.60
CA ALA A 425 -16.75 -11.21 -21.26
C ALA A 425 -17.35 -12.17 -20.23
N LEU A 426 -18.06 -11.67 -19.23
CA LEU A 426 -18.60 -12.48 -18.15
C LEU A 426 -19.98 -13.05 -18.44
N GLY A 427 -20.83 -12.35 -19.24
CA GLY A 427 -22.22 -12.77 -19.50
C GLY A 427 -22.95 -13.13 -18.20
N ASP A 428 -23.52 -14.33 -18.13
CA ASP A 428 -24.27 -14.86 -16.98
C ASP A 428 -23.39 -15.22 -15.75
N LEU A 429 -22.06 -15.07 -15.83
CA LEU A 429 -21.19 -15.27 -14.67
C LEU A 429 -21.22 -14.07 -13.72
N ALA A 430 -21.48 -12.86 -14.23
CA ALA A 430 -21.58 -11.66 -13.41
C ALA A 430 -22.99 -11.52 -12.82
N GLU A 431 -23.08 -11.55 -11.50
CA GLU A 431 -24.34 -11.38 -10.75
C GLU A 431 -24.48 -9.98 -10.11
N SER A 432 -23.38 -9.21 -10.10
CA SER A 432 -23.31 -7.92 -9.42
C SER A 432 -22.35 -6.93 -10.11
N GLU A 433 -22.44 -5.65 -9.73
CA GLU A 433 -21.45 -4.64 -10.14
C GLU A 433 -20.04 -4.95 -9.58
N GLU A 434 -19.98 -5.56 -8.41
CA GLU A 434 -18.76 -6.04 -7.77
C GLU A 434 -18.06 -7.11 -8.60
N ASP A 435 -18.79 -8.01 -9.24
CA ASP A 435 -18.24 -9.03 -10.16
C ASP A 435 -17.62 -8.37 -11.39
N LEU A 436 -18.30 -7.39 -11.97
CA LEU A 436 -17.79 -6.62 -13.11
C LEU A 436 -16.51 -5.87 -12.72
N MET A 437 -16.51 -5.21 -11.56
CA MET A 437 -15.36 -4.49 -11.05
C MET A 437 -14.17 -5.41 -10.77
N SER A 438 -14.42 -6.60 -10.23
CA SER A 438 -13.40 -7.62 -10.00
C SER A 438 -12.73 -8.03 -11.32
N TRP A 439 -13.51 -8.22 -12.38
CA TRP A 439 -12.98 -8.55 -13.69
C TRP A 439 -12.22 -7.38 -14.33
N ILE A 440 -12.71 -6.15 -14.22
CA ILE A 440 -11.98 -4.96 -14.72
C ILE A 440 -10.59 -4.85 -14.09
N CYS A 441 -10.49 -5.11 -12.78
CA CYS A 441 -9.22 -5.04 -12.05
C CYS A 441 -8.31 -6.26 -12.31
N PHE A 442 -8.87 -7.47 -12.35
CA PHE A 442 -8.14 -8.75 -12.43
C PHE A 442 -8.87 -9.76 -13.34
N PRO A 443 -8.87 -9.57 -14.67
CA PRO A 443 -9.75 -10.32 -15.59
C PRO A 443 -9.64 -11.84 -15.44
N ALA A 444 -8.42 -12.38 -15.56
CA ALA A 444 -8.22 -13.84 -15.55
C ALA A 444 -8.56 -14.49 -14.20
N GLN A 445 -8.21 -13.80 -13.10
CA GLN A 445 -8.45 -14.30 -11.74
C GLN A 445 -9.95 -14.25 -11.39
N ALA A 446 -10.61 -13.14 -11.70
CA ALA A 446 -12.03 -12.98 -11.45
C ALA A 446 -12.86 -13.95 -12.29
N GLU A 447 -12.56 -14.12 -13.58
CA GLU A 447 -13.26 -15.07 -14.43
C GLU A 447 -13.15 -16.51 -13.89
N LYS A 448 -11.94 -16.91 -13.49
CA LYS A 448 -11.73 -18.23 -12.88
C LYS A 448 -12.55 -18.38 -11.60
N TYR A 449 -12.46 -17.42 -10.67
CA TYR A 449 -13.20 -17.45 -9.42
C TYR A 449 -14.72 -17.55 -9.64
N LEU A 450 -15.27 -16.73 -10.55
CA LEU A 450 -16.70 -16.72 -10.84
C LEU A 450 -17.20 -18.05 -11.45
N LYS A 451 -16.38 -18.69 -12.30
CA LYS A 451 -16.66 -20.04 -12.82
C LYS A 451 -16.66 -21.08 -11.69
N ASP A 452 -15.68 -21.04 -10.81
CA ASP A 452 -15.59 -21.95 -9.66
C ASP A 452 -16.79 -21.73 -8.71
N ARG A 453 -17.17 -20.49 -8.41
CA ARG A 453 -18.36 -20.12 -7.62
C ARG A 453 -19.64 -20.70 -8.20
N LYS A 454 -19.85 -20.57 -9.51
CA LYS A 454 -21.02 -21.12 -10.19
C LYS A 454 -21.05 -22.65 -10.13
N ALA A 455 -19.93 -23.30 -10.42
CA ALA A 455 -19.81 -24.75 -10.38
C ALA A 455 -20.09 -25.33 -8.97
N ASP A 456 -19.62 -24.68 -7.92
CA ASP A 456 -19.86 -25.13 -6.55
C ASP A 456 -21.34 -24.99 -6.15
N ARG A 457 -22.02 -23.92 -6.55
CA ARG A 457 -23.47 -23.77 -6.35
C ARG A 457 -24.28 -24.84 -7.09
N GLU A 458 -23.89 -25.18 -8.30
CA GLU A 458 -24.56 -26.22 -9.07
C GLU A 458 -24.39 -27.62 -8.45
N LYS A 459 -23.23 -27.91 -7.83
CA LYS A 459 -23.02 -29.16 -7.06
C LYS A 459 -23.96 -29.26 -5.87
N VAL A 460 -24.08 -28.18 -5.07
CA VAL A 460 -24.97 -28.14 -3.90
C VAL A 460 -26.42 -28.40 -4.29
N VAL A 461 -26.89 -27.78 -5.38
CA VAL A 461 -28.26 -28.02 -5.90
C VAL A 461 -28.47 -29.46 -6.30
N LYS A 462 -27.49 -30.10 -6.94
CA LYS A 462 -27.61 -31.52 -7.32
C LYS A 462 -27.74 -32.47 -6.12
N TYR A 463 -26.97 -32.24 -5.06
CA TYR A 463 -27.06 -33.06 -3.83
C TYR A 463 -28.40 -32.88 -3.11
N THR A 464 -28.94 -31.67 -3.07
CA THR A 464 -30.24 -31.41 -2.42
C THR A 464 -31.43 -32.03 -3.18
N ILE A 465 -31.34 -32.21 -4.50
CA ILE A 465 -32.38 -32.86 -5.33
C ILE A 465 -32.32 -34.38 -5.23
N GLU A 466 -31.15 -34.99 -5.00
CA GLU A 466 -31.00 -36.46 -4.86
C GLU A 466 -31.41 -36.96 -3.46
N GLU A 467 -31.46 -36.12 -2.45
CA GLU A 467 -31.92 -36.44 -1.07
C GLU A 467 -33.43 -36.19 -0.87
N ALA A 468 -34.15 -35.63 -1.83
CA ALA A 468 -35.57 -35.34 -1.78
C ALA A 468 -36.39 -36.41 -2.56
#